data_733c9f6b4aa3cfd5b993cf0a782994a4
#
_entry.id   733c9f6b4aa3cfd5b993cf0a782994a4
#
_cell.length_a   1.000
_cell.length_b   1.000
_cell.length_c   1.000
_cell.angle_alpha   90.00
_cell.angle_beta   90.00
_cell.angle_gamma   90.00
#
_symmetry.space_group_name_H-M   'P 1'
#
loop_
_entity.id
_entity.type
_entity.pdbx_description
1 polymer ?
#
loop_
_entity_poly.entity_id
_entity_poly.type
_entity_poly.pdbx_seq_one_letter_code
_entity_poly.pdbx_strand_id
1 'polypeptide(L)'
;MKKLFYLAIVLCAIACTNKKSSVNYAKFEPEDGKCLVFIGQDMEAIGGIEGKEGYVDFFGTPAGITIYTNIRPGDVSYGYTYQGLDGLTSNANWGAGNCFADAQLASPLLKGCDVAIGLELVNHEEKVASGEHDSYIIRLGEWIQNIAPRRVFLRIGYEFDGHAWNHYQPEAYITAFRRIHTLLDSLNISNVAYVWQSTGGNSSMDELYQYYPGDEYVDWFAYSQFAQRRCQAMIDLARKHGKPLFIAESTPMFQEKGVVASELRLSNPEQANRAWSTWYKELFNTVESNPDVVKAFSYINADWPSEAMWQGDTVIFSKIDARLQINPDITVKWKEKMKMERYIHEPIAHIE
;
A
#
# COMPACT_ATOMS: atom_id res chain seq x y z
N MET A 1 -31.91 30.72 76.47
CA MET A 1 -31.32 29.49 75.93
C MET A 1 -31.51 29.54 74.39
N LYS A 2 -30.46 29.93 73.64
CA LYS A 2 -30.50 30.02 72.18
C LYS A 2 -29.85 28.75 71.64
N LYS A 3 -30.63 27.92 70.88
CA LYS A 3 -30.13 26.75 70.17
C LYS A 3 -29.59 27.20 68.80
N LEU A 4 -28.30 27.07 68.60
CA LEU A 4 -27.64 27.19 67.27
C LEU A 4 -27.87 25.90 66.46
N PHE A 5 -28.46 26.03 65.29
CA PHE A 5 -28.49 24.95 64.28
C PHE A 5 -27.31 25.11 63.32
N TYR A 6 -26.39 24.17 63.32
CA TYR A 6 -25.36 24.02 62.31
C TYR A 6 -25.88 23.29 61.09
N LEU A 7 -25.94 23.98 59.94
CA LEU A 7 -26.29 23.41 58.67
C LEU A 7 -25.00 22.88 57.99
N ALA A 8 -24.80 21.59 57.94
CA ALA A 8 -23.66 20.98 57.22
C ALA A 8 -23.99 20.89 55.76
N ILE A 9 -23.31 21.70 54.93
CA ILE A 9 -23.36 21.62 53.46
C ILE A 9 -22.38 20.54 53.03
N VAL A 10 -22.90 19.38 52.59
CA VAL A 10 -22.08 18.33 51.94
C VAL A 10 -21.92 18.71 50.46
N LEU A 11 -20.73 19.16 50.10
CA LEU A 11 -20.32 19.32 48.67
C LEU A 11 -20.02 17.94 48.11
N CYS A 12 -20.94 17.36 47.31
CA CYS A 12 -20.62 16.25 46.44
C CYS A 12 -19.80 16.73 45.26
N ALA A 13 -18.46 16.56 45.32
CA ALA A 13 -17.59 16.70 44.13
C ALA A 13 -17.86 15.53 43.18
N ILE A 14 -18.63 15.78 42.13
CA ILE A 14 -18.78 14.85 41.01
C ILE A 14 -17.47 14.90 40.25
N ALA A 15 -16.56 13.96 40.51
CA ALA A 15 -15.40 13.72 39.69
C ALA A 15 -15.86 13.13 38.36
N CYS A 16 -16.03 13.94 37.33
CA CYS A 16 -16.13 13.47 35.96
C CYS A 16 -14.79 12.86 35.56
N THR A 17 -14.63 11.57 35.79
CA THR A 17 -13.56 10.81 35.15
C THR A 17 -13.90 10.71 33.68
N ASN A 18 -13.30 11.57 32.86
CA ASN A 18 -13.24 11.38 31.43
C ASN A 18 -12.48 10.07 31.19
N LYS A 19 -13.22 8.96 31.07
CA LYS A 19 -12.70 7.77 30.40
C LYS A 19 -12.42 8.18 28.96
N LYS A 20 -11.16 8.52 28.62
CA LYS A 20 -10.71 8.42 27.25
C LYS A 20 -11.01 6.98 26.83
N SER A 21 -11.98 6.80 25.94
CA SER A 21 -12.14 5.53 25.24
C SER A 21 -10.79 5.27 24.58
N SER A 22 -10.12 4.19 24.95
CA SER A 22 -8.93 3.75 24.21
C SER A 22 -9.40 3.45 22.80
N VAL A 23 -9.02 4.30 21.85
CA VAL A 23 -9.20 4.02 20.43
C VAL A 23 -8.36 2.78 20.16
N ASN A 24 -8.98 1.72 19.72
CA ASN A 24 -8.30 0.47 19.43
C ASN A 24 -7.84 0.55 17.96
N TYR A 25 -6.65 1.04 17.73
CA TYR A 25 -6.06 1.12 16.41
C TYR A 25 -5.75 -0.28 15.84
N ALA A 26 -5.94 -0.46 14.54
CA ALA A 26 -5.47 -1.65 13.84
C ALA A 26 -3.92 -1.71 13.85
N LYS A 27 -3.40 -2.87 13.52
CA LYS A 27 -1.95 -3.08 13.50
C LYS A 27 -1.25 -2.07 12.57
N PHE A 28 -0.30 -1.31 13.11
CA PHE A 28 0.50 -0.27 12.43
C PHE A 28 -0.31 0.96 11.95
N GLU A 29 -1.55 1.09 12.37
CA GLU A 29 -2.36 2.25 12.03
C GLU A 29 -1.81 3.51 12.71
N PRO A 30 -1.55 4.59 11.95
CA PRO A 30 -1.17 5.86 12.55
C PRO A 30 -2.39 6.55 13.19
N GLU A 31 -2.11 7.50 14.08
CA GLU A 31 -3.14 8.33 14.72
C GLU A 31 -4.10 8.98 13.70
N ASP A 32 -5.28 9.33 14.18
CA ASP A 32 -6.27 10.03 13.37
C ASP A 32 -5.70 11.35 12.82
N GLY A 33 -5.99 11.60 11.57
CA GLY A 33 -5.45 12.76 10.88
C GLY A 33 -4.06 12.55 10.27
N LYS A 34 -3.38 11.45 10.53
CA LYS A 34 -2.08 11.11 9.93
C LYS A 34 -2.22 10.10 8.79
N CYS A 35 -1.31 10.17 7.83
CA CYS A 35 -1.27 9.30 6.67
C CYS A 35 0.17 8.92 6.31
N LEU A 36 0.46 7.63 6.28
CA LEU A 36 1.77 7.10 5.89
C LEU A 36 2.00 7.29 4.39
N VAL A 37 3.18 7.73 4.00
CA VAL A 37 3.57 7.89 2.60
C VAL A 37 4.52 6.78 2.20
N PHE A 38 4.08 5.96 1.24
CA PHE A 38 4.88 4.91 0.61
C PHE A 38 5.23 5.29 -0.82
N ILE A 39 6.35 4.76 -1.31
CA ILE A 39 6.80 4.96 -2.69
C ILE A 39 7.11 3.60 -3.33
N GLY A 40 6.69 3.39 -4.56
CA GLY A 40 6.91 2.18 -5.36
C GLY A 40 7.34 2.50 -6.76
N GLN A 41 7.61 1.47 -7.55
CA GLN A 41 7.40 0.04 -7.22
C GLN A 41 8.67 -0.82 -7.39
N ASP A 42 9.68 -0.32 -8.08
CA ASP A 42 10.92 -1.02 -8.48
C ASP A 42 12.13 -0.21 -8.01
N MET A 43 13.32 -0.75 -8.28
CA MET A 43 14.57 -0.12 -7.85
C MET A 43 14.80 1.24 -8.49
N GLU A 44 14.39 1.42 -9.74
CA GLU A 44 14.53 2.65 -10.50
C GLU A 44 13.53 3.73 -10.02
N ALA A 45 12.31 3.34 -9.74
CA ALA A 45 11.27 4.24 -9.25
C ALA A 45 11.55 4.74 -7.82
N ILE A 46 12.06 3.86 -6.96
CA ILE A 46 12.37 4.15 -5.56
C ILE A 46 13.72 4.87 -5.44
N GLY A 47 14.78 4.37 -6.10
CA GLY A 47 16.13 4.92 -6.02
C GLY A 47 16.89 4.53 -4.76
N GLY A 48 17.88 5.34 -4.40
CA GLY A 48 18.69 5.14 -3.20
C GLY A 48 19.75 4.05 -3.29
N ILE A 49 20.00 3.54 -4.50
CA ILE A 49 21.02 2.53 -4.80
C ILE A 49 21.97 3.11 -5.86
N GLU A 50 23.26 2.79 -5.80
CA GLU A 50 24.24 3.24 -6.75
C GLU A 50 23.80 2.94 -8.20
N GLY A 51 23.77 3.97 -9.04
CA GLY A 51 23.33 3.89 -10.44
C GLY A 51 21.82 3.78 -10.64
N LYS A 52 21.01 3.95 -9.59
CA LYS A 52 19.55 3.94 -9.61
C LYS A 52 19.02 5.18 -8.88
N GLU A 53 18.99 6.31 -9.59
CA GLU A 53 18.42 7.55 -9.03
C GLU A 53 16.90 7.56 -9.21
N GLY A 54 16.19 7.53 -8.09
CA GLY A 54 14.74 7.54 -8.06
C GLY A 54 14.19 8.51 -7.02
N TYR A 55 13.02 8.23 -6.50
CA TYR A 55 12.31 9.13 -5.60
C TYR A 55 13.16 9.60 -4.41
N VAL A 56 13.80 8.67 -3.68
CA VAL A 56 14.48 9.01 -2.41
C VAL A 56 15.69 9.91 -2.59
N ASP A 57 16.30 9.92 -3.77
CA ASP A 57 17.45 10.77 -4.10
C ASP A 57 17.05 12.26 -4.23
N PHE A 58 15.78 12.53 -4.54
CA PHE A 58 15.26 13.90 -4.76
C PHE A 58 14.34 14.40 -3.63
N PHE A 59 13.64 13.50 -2.94
CA PHE A 59 12.58 13.86 -2.00
C PHE A 59 12.87 13.43 -0.55
N GLY A 60 13.90 12.64 -0.33
CA GLY A 60 14.23 12.07 0.96
C GLY A 60 13.47 10.78 1.26
N THR A 61 13.74 10.22 2.42
CA THR A 61 13.24 8.92 2.86
C THR A 61 11.76 8.98 3.21
N PRO A 62 10.87 8.19 2.58
CA PRO A 62 9.46 8.11 2.94
C PRO A 62 9.23 7.28 4.20
N ALA A 63 7.97 7.20 4.70
CA ALA A 63 7.62 6.27 5.77
C ALA A 63 7.84 4.81 5.37
N GLY A 64 7.61 4.48 4.11
CA GLY A 64 7.82 3.13 3.59
C GLY A 64 8.03 3.08 2.08
N ILE A 65 8.41 1.89 1.62
CA ILE A 65 8.51 1.56 0.20
C ILE A 65 7.54 0.44 -0.16
N THR A 66 7.10 0.43 -1.42
CA THR A 66 6.29 -0.65 -1.99
C THR A 66 7.13 -1.49 -2.92
N ILE A 67 7.19 -2.78 -2.67
CA ILE A 67 7.90 -3.78 -3.46
C ILE A 67 6.95 -4.92 -3.84
N TYR A 68 7.39 -5.79 -4.75
CA TYR A 68 6.60 -6.93 -5.21
C TYR A 68 7.38 -8.22 -5.11
N THR A 69 6.65 -9.30 -4.87
CA THR A 69 7.13 -10.68 -4.93
C THR A 69 5.97 -11.61 -5.30
N ASN A 70 6.22 -12.91 -5.39
CA ASN A 70 5.23 -13.85 -5.89
C ASN A 70 5.37 -15.22 -5.25
N ILE A 71 4.31 -16.04 -5.35
CA ILE A 71 4.35 -17.50 -5.17
C ILE A 71 3.82 -18.12 -6.46
N ARG A 72 4.66 -18.09 -7.51
CA ARG A 72 4.35 -18.56 -8.87
C ARG A 72 5.47 -19.43 -9.46
N PRO A 73 6.01 -20.40 -8.71
CA PRO A 73 7.17 -21.18 -9.18
C PRO A 73 6.88 -21.92 -10.49
N GLY A 74 7.76 -21.72 -11.49
CA GLY A 74 7.67 -22.36 -12.80
C GLY A 74 6.90 -21.56 -13.87
N ASP A 75 6.17 -20.54 -13.52
CA ASP A 75 5.54 -19.64 -14.49
C ASP A 75 6.60 -18.85 -15.27
N VAL A 76 6.24 -18.35 -16.45
CA VAL A 76 7.13 -17.54 -17.29
C VAL A 76 6.44 -16.24 -17.70
N SER A 77 7.13 -15.11 -17.53
CA SER A 77 6.65 -13.80 -17.99
C SER A 77 7.84 -13.02 -18.55
N TYR A 78 7.70 -12.46 -19.75
CA TYR A 78 8.75 -11.67 -20.44
C TYR A 78 10.13 -12.34 -20.46
N GLY A 79 10.17 -13.68 -20.61
CA GLY A 79 11.41 -14.47 -20.64
C GLY A 79 11.99 -14.77 -19.24
N TYR A 80 11.40 -14.27 -18.19
CA TYR A 80 11.75 -14.60 -16.81
C TYR A 80 10.98 -15.82 -16.33
N THR A 81 11.68 -16.80 -15.74
CA THR A 81 11.04 -17.96 -15.09
C THR A 81 11.01 -17.75 -13.59
N TYR A 82 9.80 -17.65 -13.04
CA TYR A 82 9.57 -17.44 -11.61
C TYR A 82 10.09 -18.62 -10.77
N GLN A 83 10.76 -18.32 -9.66
CA GLN A 83 11.26 -19.29 -8.70
C GLN A 83 10.43 -19.32 -7.41
N GLY A 84 9.55 -18.33 -7.25
CA GLY A 84 8.82 -18.06 -6.02
C GLY A 84 9.62 -17.23 -5.00
N LEU A 85 9.02 -16.17 -4.48
CA LEU A 85 9.63 -15.12 -3.67
C LEU A 85 10.71 -14.33 -4.42
N ASP A 86 10.54 -14.21 -5.74
CA ASP A 86 11.43 -13.45 -6.60
C ASP A 86 11.49 -11.96 -6.18
N GLY A 87 12.67 -11.37 -6.29
CA GLY A 87 12.88 -9.96 -5.95
C GLY A 87 13.09 -9.67 -4.47
N LEU A 88 13.02 -10.64 -3.56
CA LEU A 88 13.34 -10.43 -2.13
C LEU A 88 14.85 -10.46 -1.88
N THR A 89 15.48 -11.59 -2.12
CA THR A 89 16.90 -11.86 -1.76
C THR A 89 17.85 -11.81 -2.95
N SER A 90 17.33 -11.65 -4.16
CA SER A 90 18.10 -11.52 -5.39
C SER A 90 17.36 -10.63 -6.38
N ASN A 91 18.09 -10.01 -7.31
CA ASN A 91 17.47 -9.21 -8.35
C ASN A 91 16.61 -10.09 -9.27
N ALA A 92 15.40 -9.63 -9.53
CA ALA A 92 14.46 -10.24 -10.45
C ALA A 92 13.75 -9.17 -11.27
N ASN A 93 13.52 -9.45 -12.57
CA ASN A 93 12.72 -8.59 -13.46
C ASN A 93 11.86 -9.47 -14.36
N TRP A 94 10.57 -9.52 -14.05
CA TRP A 94 9.56 -10.23 -14.85
C TRP A 94 8.80 -9.30 -15.81
N GLY A 95 9.45 -8.20 -16.18
CA GLY A 95 8.94 -7.23 -17.15
C GLY A 95 8.42 -5.93 -16.52
N ALA A 96 8.27 -5.86 -15.20
CA ALA A 96 7.69 -4.73 -14.48
C ALA A 96 8.70 -3.84 -13.75
N GLY A 97 10.00 -3.99 -14.04
CA GLY A 97 11.10 -3.31 -13.37
C GLY A 97 11.95 -4.25 -12.51
N ASN A 98 13.09 -3.76 -12.06
CA ASN A 98 14.00 -4.54 -11.23
C ASN A 98 13.53 -4.54 -9.78
N CYS A 99 13.36 -5.71 -9.19
CA CYS A 99 13.04 -5.90 -7.79
C CYS A 99 14.19 -6.59 -7.06
N PHE A 100 14.72 -5.98 -6.00
CA PHE A 100 15.72 -6.57 -5.11
C PHE A 100 15.62 -5.92 -3.72
N ALA A 101 14.72 -6.46 -2.91
CA ALA A 101 14.37 -5.90 -1.62
C ALA A 101 15.57 -5.80 -0.65
N ASP A 102 16.36 -6.86 -0.51
CA ASP A 102 17.52 -6.86 0.40
C ASP A 102 18.53 -5.75 0.04
N ALA A 103 18.82 -5.55 -1.25
CA ALA A 103 19.72 -4.49 -1.69
C ALA A 103 19.15 -3.10 -1.41
N GLN A 104 17.84 -2.91 -1.65
CA GLN A 104 17.16 -1.64 -1.35
C GLN A 104 17.16 -1.36 0.15
N LEU A 105 16.79 -2.33 0.98
CA LEU A 105 16.72 -2.17 2.43
C LEU A 105 18.09 -2.03 3.10
N ALA A 106 19.17 -2.44 2.43
CA ALA A 106 20.55 -2.18 2.85
C ALA A 106 21.01 -0.74 2.58
N SER A 107 20.30 0.01 1.73
CA SER A 107 20.64 1.41 1.45
C SER A 107 20.49 2.29 2.69
N PRO A 108 21.49 3.14 3.00
CA PRO A 108 21.37 4.13 4.08
C PRO A 108 20.19 5.10 3.89
N LEU A 109 19.81 5.40 2.63
CA LEU A 109 18.67 6.26 2.31
C LEU A 109 17.31 5.60 2.61
N LEU A 110 17.27 4.29 2.82
CA LEU A 110 16.04 3.55 3.16
C LEU A 110 16.07 2.98 4.59
N LYS A 111 17.02 3.49 5.41
CA LYS A 111 17.12 3.07 6.80
C LYS A 111 15.84 3.40 7.57
N GLY A 112 15.24 2.38 8.18
CA GLY A 112 14.03 2.53 9.01
C GLY A 112 12.71 2.62 8.23
N CYS A 113 12.72 2.61 6.88
CA CYS A 113 11.49 2.52 6.10
C CYS A 113 10.71 1.24 6.41
N ASP A 114 9.39 1.36 6.47
CA ASP A 114 8.49 0.22 6.42
C ASP A 114 8.40 -0.36 4.99
N VAL A 115 7.80 -1.53 4.85
CA VAL A 115 7.70 -2.21 3.56
C VAL A 115 6.26 -2.63 3.29
N ALA A 116 5.69 -2.21 2.16
CA ALA A 116 4.46 -2.77 1.63
C ALA A 116 4.82 -3.80 0.54
N ILE A 117 4.39 -5.05 0.71
CA ILE A 117 4.71 -6.14 -0.22
C ILE A 117 3.48 -6.53 -1.02
N GLY A 118 3.49 -6.35 -2.34
CA GLY A 118 2.53 -6.98 -3.24
C GLY A 118 2.91 -8.46 -3.43
N LEU A 119 2.13 -9.36 -2.85
CA LEU A 119 2.34 -10.82 -2.99
C LEU A 119 1.41 -11.35 -4.07
N GLU A 120 1.96 -11.65 -5.23
CA GLU A 120 1.22 -12.21 -6.37
C GLU A 120 1.04 -13.72 -6.22
N LEU A 121 -0.20 -14.20 -6.48
CA LEU A 121 -0.57 -15.62 -6.42
C LEU A 121 -1.19 -16.15 -7.72
N VAL A 122 -1.15 -15.37 -8.78
CA VAL A 122 -1.84 -15.64 -10.07
C VAL A 122 -1.56 -17.06 -10.56
N ASN A 123 -2.64 -17.81 -10.86
CA ASN A 123 -2.63 -19.24 -11.24
C ASN A 123 -2.10 -20.20 -10.16
N HIS A 124 -1.78 -19.72 -8.96
CA HIS A 124 -1.25 -20.53 -7.87
C HIS A 124 -2.07 -20.44 -6.57
N GLU A 125 -3.16 -19.66 -6.54
CA GLU A 125 -4.01 -19.51 -5.36
C GLU A 125 -4.58 -20.85 -4.86
N GLU A 126 -4.94 -21.78 -5.74
CA GLU A 126 -5.41 -23.12 -5.36
C GLU A 126 -4.30 -23.97 -4.70
N LYS A 127 -3.07 -23.87 -5.20
CA LYS A 127 -1.91 -24.55 -4.62
C LYS A 127 -1.50 -23.97 -3.27
N VAL A 128 -1.64 -22.65 -3.12
CA VAL A 128 -1.49 -21.97 -1.83
C VAL A 128 -2.60 -22.43 -0.89
N ALA A 129 -3.85 -22.44 -1.32
CA ALA A 129 -5.00 -22.87 -0.53
C ALA A 129 -4.88 -24.32 -0.04
N SER A 130 -4.39 -25.23 -0.89
CA SER A 130 -4.20 -26.65 -0.56
C SER A 130 -2.99 -26.92 0.34
N GLY A 131 -2.04 -25.96 0.47
CA GLY A 131 -0.79 -26.12 1.21
C GLY A 131 0.38 -26.66 0.42
N GLU A 132 0.23 -26.90 -0.88
CA GLU A 132 1.36 -27.33 -1.74
C GLU A 132 2.50 -26.30 -1.71
N HIS A 133 2.19 -25.01 -1.45
CA HIS A 133 3.15 -23.94 -1.42
C HIS A 133 3.52 -23.43 0.00
N ASP A 134 3.25 -24.17 1.06
CA ASP A 134 3.57 -23.77 2.44
C ASP A 134 5.05 -23.43 2.66
N SER A 135 5.95 -24.13 1.97
CA SER A 135 7.39 -23.85 2.08
C SER A 135 7.76 -22.44 1.62
N TYR A 136 7.03 -21.87 0.66
CA TYR A 136 7.23 -20.47 0.24
C TYR A 136 6.67 -19.50 1.29
N ILE A 137 5.53 -19.81 1.90
CA ILE A 137 4.94 -18.98 2.96
C ILE A 137 5.87 -18.96 4.17
N ILE A 138 6.44 -20.10 4.57
CA ILE A 138 7.40 -20.18 5.68
C ILE A 138 8.64 -19.33 5.37
N ARG A 139 9.24 -19.46 4.20
CA ARG A 139 10.39 -18.65 3.78
C ARG A 139 10.08 -17.16 3.71
N LEU A 140 8.86 -16.78 3.28
CA LEU A 140 8.40 -15.39 3.32
C LEU A 140 8.33 -14.88 4.76
N GLY A 141 7.79 -15.69 5.68
CA GLY A 141 7.74 -15.39 7.11
C GLY A 141 9.13 -15.20 7.72
N GLU A 142 10.06 -16.07 7.43
CA GLU A 142 11.47 -15.97 7.86
C GLU A 142 12.10 -14.67 7.32
N TRP A 143 11.89 -14.33 6.06
CA TRP A 143 12.39 -13.09 5.49
C TRP A 143 11.78 -11.85 6.18
N ILE A 144 10.45 -11.84 6.40
CA ILE A 144 9.76 -10.77 7.13
C ILE A 144 10.33 -10.61 8.54
N GLN A 145 10.54 -11.72 9.25
CA GLN A 145 11.12 -11.69 10.60
C GLN A 145 12.54 -11.15 10.60
N ASN A 146 13.34 -11.48 9.60
CA ASN A 146 14.74 -11.04 9.49
C ASN A 146 14.89 -9.52 9.25
N ILE A 147 13.90 -8.87 8.68
CA ILE A 147 13.91 -7.41 8.49
C ILE A 147 13.30 -6.64 9.67
N ALA A 148 12.87 -7.32 10.75
CA ALA A 148 12.40 -6.64 11.95
C ALA A 148 13.49 -5.69 12.50
N PRO A 149 13.11 -4.53 13.09
CA PRO A 149 11.77 -4.12 13.50
C PRO A 149 10.94 -3.41 12.40
N ARG A 150 11.36 -3.42 11.12
CA ARG A 150 10.58 -2.85 10.02
C ARG A 150 9.18 -3.47 9.97
N ARG A 151 8.15 -2.65 9.85
CA ARG A 151 6.78 -3.11 9.70
C ARG A 151 6.54 -3.51 8.25
N VAL A 152 5.83 -4.61 8.06
CA VAL A 152 5.47 -5.13 6.72
C VAL A 152 3.96 -5.06 6.56
N PHE A 153 3.50 -4.43 5.48
CA PHE A 153 2.12 -4.41 5.02
C PHE A 153 1.99 -5.41 3.88
N LEU A 154 1.57 -6.65 4.19
CA LEU A 154 1.53 -7.74 3.23
C LEU A 154 0.21 -7.73 2.46
N ARG A 155 0.24 -7.33 1.19
CA ARG A 155 -0.89 -7.25 0.26
C ARG A 155 -1.06 -8.60 -0.44
N ILE A 156 -1.79 -9.53 0.18
CA ILE A 156 -1.94 -10.91 -0.29
C ILE A 156 -2.88 -10.96 -1.49
N GLY A 157 -2.38 -11.44 -2.64
CA GLY A 157 -3.16 -11.53 -3.86
C GLY A 157 -3.79 -10.17 -4.22
N TYR A 158 -2.97 -9.11 -4.20
CA TYR A 158 -3.42 -7.73 -4.44
C TYR A 158 -4.24 -7.61 -5.74
N GLU A 159 -5.14 -6.60 -5.78
CA GLU A 159 -6.07 -6.39 -6.87
C GLU A 159 -6.92 -7.64 -7.18
N PHE A 160 -7.47 -8.26 -6.12
CA PHE A 160 -8.17 -9.53 -6.20
C PHE A 160 -9.34 -9.56 -7.21
N ASP A 161 -9.96 -8.43 -7.50
CA ASP A 161 -11.03 -8.23 -8.47
C ASP A 161 -10.54 -7.82 -9.87
N GLY A 162 -9.25 -7.93 -10.13
CA GLY A 162 -8.60 -7.69 -11.42
C GLY A 162 -8.78 -8.84 -12.39
N HIS A 163 -10.03 -9.13 -12.79
CA HIS A 163 -10.38 -10.31 -13.59
C HIS A 163 -9.63 -10.44 -14.93
N ALA A 164 -9.11 -9.34 -15.48
CA ALA A 164 -8.39 -9.34 -16.74
C ALA A 164 -6.94 -9.81 -16.64
N TRP A 165 -6.35 -9.77 -15.43
CA TRP A 165 -4.92 -10.12 -15.23
C TRP A 165 -4.67 -11.07 -14.06
N ASN A 166 -5.43 -11.00 -12.96
CA ASN A 166 -5.23 -11.85 -11.79
C ASN A 166 -6.03 -13.17 -11.84
N HIS A 167 -7.23 -13.15 -12.40
CA HIS A 167 -8.12 -14.32 -12.61
C HIS A 167 -8.47 -15.11 -11.36
N TYR A 168 -8.24 -14.60 -10.15
CA TYR A 168 -8.48 -15.33 -8.90
C TYR A 168 -9.92 -15.86 -8.81
N GLN A 169 -10.04 -17.11 -8.35
CA GLN A 169 -11.32 -17.69 -8.00
C GLN A 169 -11.64 -17.34 -6.54
N PRO A 170 -12.83 -16.77 -6.23
CA PRO A 170 -13.13 -16.23 -4.91
C PRO A 170 -12.87 -17.20 -3.75
N GLU A 171 -13.31 -18.44 -3.85
CA GLU A 171 -13.16 -19.45 -2.80
C GLU A 171 -11.68 -19.84 -2.57
N ALA A 172 -10.96 -20.07 -3.67
CA ALA A 172 -9.53 -20.39 -3.61
C ALA A 172 -8.72 -19.21 -3.05
N TYR A 173 -9.03 -17.99 -3.50
CA TYR A 173 -8.42 -16.76 -3.00
C TYR A 173 -8.61 -16.58 -1.48
N ILE A 174 -9.85 -16.67 -0.99
CA ILE A 174 -10.15 -16.57 0.45
C ILE A 174 -9.37 -17.61 1.23
N THR A 175 -9.37 -18.86 0.75
CA THR A 175 -8.68 -19.96 1.43
C THR A 175 -7.17 -19.76 1.44
N ALA A 176 -6.58 -19.30 0.34
CA ALA A 176 -5.16 -18.96 0.23
C ALA A 176 -4.79 -17.79 1.17
N PHE A 177 -5.58 -16.72 1.20
CA PHE A 177 -5.36 -15.59 2.09
C PHE A 177 -5.35 -16.03 3.56
N ARG A 178 -6.39 -16.77 3.99
CA ARG A 178 -6.50 -17.31 5.36
C ARG A 178 -5.35 -18.24 5.71
N ARG A 179 -4.91 -19.06 4.77
CA ARG A 179 -3.78 -19.96 4.99
C ARG A 179 -2.48 -19.21 5.21
N ILE A 180 -2.16 -18.22 4.37
CA ILE A 180 -0.97 -17.39 4.54
C ILE A 180 -0.99 -16.70 5.91
N HIS A 181 -2.11 -16.05 6.26
CA HIS A 181 -2.29 -15.42 7.57
C HIS A 181 -2.03 -16.42 8.71
N THR A 182 -2.75 -17.56 8.71
CA THR A 182 -2.69 -18.54 9.79
C THR A 182 -1.28 -19.14 9.94
N LEU A 183 -0.59 -19.38 8.82
CA LEU A 183 0.75 -19.96 8.85
C LEU A 183 1.78 -18.95 9.40
N LEU A 184 1.74 -17.69 8.95
CA LEU A 184 2.61 -16.63 9.47
C LEU A 184 2.35 -16.35 10.95
N ASP A 185 1.10 -16.36 11.39
CA ASP A 185 0.74 -16.24 12.81
C ASP A 185 1.29 -17.40 13.64
N SER A 186 1.21 -18.63 13.12
CA SER A 186 1.77 -19.82 13.79
C SER A 186 3.29 -19.76 13.97
N LEU A 187 3.97 -19.03 13.11
CA LEU A 187 5.42 -18.75 13.18
C LEU A 187 5.76 -17.55 14.09
N ASN A 188 4.74 -16.94 14.72
CA ASN A 188 4.88 -15.75 15.57
C ASN A 188 5.53 -14.55 14.86
N ILE A 189 5.24 -14.34 13.58
CA ILE A 189 5.72 -13.18 12.82
C ILE A 189 4.95 -11.94 13.27
N SER A 190 5.55 -11.14 14.14
CA SER A 190 4.86 -10.02 14.79
C SER A 190 4.91 -8.71 13.99
N ASN A 191 5.84 -8.58 13.05
CA ASN A 191 6.05 -7.35 12.27
C ASN A 191 5.32 -7.33 10.91
N VAL A 192 4.21 -8.07 10.75
CA VAL A 192 3.38 -8.08 9.54
C VAL A 192 1.95 -7.68 9.84
N ALA A 193 1.36 -6.82 8.99
CA ALA A 193 -0.06 -6.52 8.91
C ALA A 193 -0.61 -7.01 7.57
N TYR A 194 -1.82 -7.56 7.57
CA TYR A 194 -2.43 -8.19 6.41
C TYR A 194 -3.37 -7.24 5.69
N VAL A 195 -3.11 -7.03 4.40
CA VAL A 195 -3.80 -6.04 3.57
C VAL A 195 -4.65 -6.71 2.50
N TRP A 196 -5.93 -6.39 2.48
CA TRP A 196 -6.90 -6.85 1.47
C TRP A 196 -7.14 -5.74 0.44
N GLN A 197 -6.69 -5.94 -0.80
CA GLN A 197 -6.61 -4.89 -1.81
C GLN A 197 -7.42 -5.20 -3.07
N SER A 198 -8.38 -4.31 -3.38
CA SER A 198 -9.11 -4.24 -4.66
C SER A 198 -8.35 -3.43 -5.71
N THR A 199 -8.70 -3.62 -6.99
CA THR A 199 -8.30 -2.71 -8.09
C THR A 199 -8.82 -1.28 -7.90
N GLY A 200 -9.83 -1.07 -7.06
CA GLY A 200 -10.52 0.21 -6.93
C GLY A 200 -11.40 0.57 -8.15
N GLY A 201 -11.69 -0.41 -9.00
CA GLY A 201 -12.54 -0.26 -10.18
C GLY A 201 -14.03 -0.09 -9.85
N ASN A 202 -14.88 -0.59 -10.76
CA ASN A 202 -16.35 -0.46 -10.64
C ASN A 202 -17.02 -1.65 -9.96
N SER A 203 -16.27 -2.48 -9.22
CA SER A 203 -16.84 -3.62 -8.51
C SER A 203 -17.89 -3.15 -7.50
N SER A 204 -19.04 -3.80 -7.49
CA SER A 204 -20.08 -3.57 -6.49
C SER A 204 -19.60 -4.08 -5.12
N MET A 205 -20.25 -3.62 -4.05
CA MET A 205 -19.95 -4.14 -2.70
C MET A 205 -20.15 -5.66 -2.60
N ASP A 206 -21.15 -6.21 -3.30
CA ASP A 206 -21.44 -7.64 -3.30
C ASP A 206 -20.33 -8.43 -4.02
N GLU A 207 -19.78 -7.90 -5.13
CA GLU A 207 -18.64 -8.49 -5.81
C GLU A 207 -17.37 -8.45 -4.95
N LEU A 208 -17.10 -7.33 -4.29
CA LEU A 208 -15.98 -7.22 -3.35
C LEU A 208 -16.09 -8.25 -2.22
N TYR A 209 -17.28 -8.41 -1.63
CA TYR A 209 -17.50 -9.37 -0.55
C TYR A 209 -17.28 -10.84 -0.95
N GLN A 210 -17.40 -11.19 -2.24
CA GLN A 210 -17.08 -12.55 -2.70
C GLN A 210 -15.63 -12.94 -2.45
N TYR A 211 -14.73 -11.97 -2.28
CA TYR A 211 -13.30 -12.17 -2.01
C TYR A 211 -12.90 -11.86 -0.57
N TYR A 212 -13.84 -11.55 0.31
CA TYR A 212 -13.50 -11.09 1.66
C TYR A 212 -13.12 -12.23 2.59
N PRO A 213 -11.87 -12.25 3.13
CA PRO A 213 -11.39 -13.35 3.98
C PRO A 213 -12.03 -13.36 5.37
N GLY A 214 -12.56 -12.24 5.85
CA GLY A 214 -13.12 -12.06 7.20
C GLY A 214 -12.28 -11.09 8.05
N ASP A 215 -12.95 -10.48 9.04
CA ASP A 215 -12.37 -9.42 9.89
C ASP A 215 -11.15 -9.90 10.67
N GLU A 216 -11.12 -11.17 11.05
CA GLU A 216 -10.03 -11.80 11.80
C GLU A 216 -8.76 -12.01 11.00
N TYR A 217 -8.84 -11.97 9.64
CA TYR A 217 -7.70 -12.17 8.74
C TYR A 217 -7.20 -10.88 8.11
N VAL A 218 -7.93 -9.78 8.23
CA VAL A 218 -7.62 -8.51 7.54
C VAL A 218 -7.35 -7.41 8.56
N ASP A 219 -6.16 -6.82 8.53
CA ASP A 219 -5.82 -5.62 9.33
C ASP A 219 -6.17 -4.33 8.58
N TRP A 220 -5.94 -4.30 7.26
CA TRP A 220 -6.08 -3.12 6.41
C TRP A 220 -6.89 -3.42 5.16
N PHE A 221 -7.79 -2.51 4.82
CA PHE A 221 -8.40 -2.47 3.49
C PHE A 221 -7.50 -1.67 2.55
N ALA A 222 -7.52 -1.97 1.23
CA ALA A 222 -6.74 -1.21 0.28
C ALA A 222 -7.37 -1.20 -1.12
N TYR A 223 -6.96 -0.22 -1.94
CA TYR A 223 -7.29 -0.19 -3.35
C TYR A 223 -6.21 0.53 -4.17
N SER A 224 -6.23 0.32 -5.50
CA SER A 224 -5.39 1.02 -6.46
C SER A 224 -6.08 2.26 -7.03
N GLN A 225 -5.38 3.39 -7.10
CA GLN A 225 -5.89 4.65 -7.64
C GLN A 225 -5.13 5.06 -8.90
N PHE A 226 -5.69 4.70 -10.05
CA PHE A 226 -5.18 5.08 -11.37
C PHE A 226 -6.17 6.01 -12.08
N ALA A 227 -6.74 5.60 -13.22
CA ALA A 227 -7.73 6.38 -13.95
C ALA A 227 -9.08 6.50 -13.23
N GLN A 228 -9.48 5.46 -12.49
CA GLN A 228 -10.74 5.40 -11.74
C GLN A 228 -10.78 6.34 -10.51
N ARG A 229 -9.64 6.88 -10.11
CA ARG A 229 -9.54 7.82 -8.99
C ARG A 229 -10.00 7.20 -7.65
N ARG A 230 -10.85 7.91 -6.89
CA ARG A 230 -11.29 7.46 -5.57
C ARG A 230 -12.27 6.28 -5.67
N CYS A 231 -12.02 5.21 -4.91
CA CYS A 231 -12.94 4.10 -4.73
C CYS A 231 -13.79 4.30 -3.47
N GLN A 232 -14.99 4.87 -3.63
CA GLN A 232 -15.87 5.14 -2.49
C GLN A 232 -16.34 3.86 -1.82
N ALA A 233 -16.56 2.77 -2.57
CA ALA A 233 -16.98 1.48 -2.03
C ALA A 233 -15.96 0.94 -1.01
N MET A 234 -14.67 0.97 -1.32
CA MET A 234 -13.63 0.52 -0.39
C MET A 234 -13.49 1.42 0.84
N ILE A 235 -13.68 2.75 0.68
CA ILE A 235 -13.69 3.69 1.82
C ILE A 235 -14.86 3.38 2.76
N ASP A 236 -16.05 3.13 2.23
CA ASP A 236 -17.25 2.83 3.02
C ASP A 236 -17.16 1.46 3.68
N LEU A 237 -16.58 0.45 2.99
CA LEU A 237 -16.30 -0.86 3.56
C LEU A 237 -15.32 -0.78 4.72
N ALA A 238 -14.20 -0.07 4.55
CA ALA A 238 -13.20 0.11 5.59
C ALA A 238 -13.82 0.74 6.85
N ARG A 239 -14.64 1.78 6.71
CA ARG A 239 -15.40 2.37 7.83
C ARG A 239 -16.37 1.39 8.48
N LYS A 240 -17.12 0.64 7.66
CA LYS A 240 -18.10 -0.35 8.15
C LYS A 240 -17.43 -1.42 9.01
N HIS A 241 -16.21 -1.84 8.64
CA HIS A 241 -15.45 -2.87 9.36
C HIS A 241 -14.51 -2.30 10.44
N GLY A 242 -14.45 -0.95 10.60
CA GLY A 242 -13.55 -0.30 11.54
C GLY A 242 -12.07 -0.58 11.23
N LYS A 243 -11.72 -0.65 9.95
CA LYS A 243 -10.34 -0.91 9.48
C LYS A 243 -9.76 0.32 8.78
N PRO A 244 -8.45 0.59 8.90
CA PRO A 244 -7.78 1.61 8.12
C PRO A 244 -7.72 1.24 6.64
N LEU A 245 -7.64 2.28 5.79
CA LEU A 245 -7.55 2.15 4.35
C LEU A 245 -6.20 2.62 3.82
N PHE A 246 -5.62 1.83 2.95
CA PHE A 246 -4.40 2.10 2.22
C PHE A 246 -4.70 2.29 0.72
N ILE A 247 -4.42 3.46 0.15
CA ILE A 247 -4.36 3.62 -1.31
C ILE A 247 -3.02 3.01 -1.75
N ALA A 248 -3.01 1.68 -1.97
CA ALA A 248 -1.78 0.87 -1.99
C ALA A 248 -0.98 1.01 -3.28
N GLU A 249 -1.60 1.48 -4.34
CA GLU A 249 -0.98 1.83 -5.61
C GLU A 249 -1.60 3.10 -6.16
N SER A 250 -0.79 4.06 -6.58
CA SER A 250 -1.32 5.25 -7.23
C SER A 250 -0.32 5.88 -8.19
N THR A 251 -0.80 6.22 -9.39
CA THR A 251 -0.06 6.99 -10.40
C THR A 251 -1.05 7.78 -11.27
N PRO A 252 -0.72 9.01 -11.69
CA PRO A 252 -1.62 9.77 -12.53
C PRO A 252 -1.83 9.08 -13.88
N MET A 253 -3.11 8.88 -14.23
CA MET A 253 -3.52 8.32 -15.49
C MET A 253 -4.80 9.01 -15.97
N PHE A 254 -4.87 9.30 -17.28
CA PHE A 254 -6.07 9.78 -17.93
C PHE A 254 -6.50 8.78 -18.99
N GLN A 255 -7.62 8.14 -18.76
CA GLN A 255 -8.20 7.17 -19.68
C GLN A 255 -9.63 7.59 -20.01
N GLU A 256 -9.93 7.66 -21.30
CA GLU A 256 -11.30 7.73 -21.78
C GLU A 256 -11.87 6.31 -21.87
N LYS A 257 -13.18 6.17 -21.67
CA LYS A 257 -13.84 4.87 -21.63
C LYS A 257 -13.54 4.06 -22.90
N GLY A 258 -12.92 2.89 -22.73
CA GLY A 258 -12.63 1.96 -23.83
C GLY A 258 -11.37 2.29 -24.65
N VAL A 259 -10.53 3.22 -24.19
CA VAL A 259 -9.31 3.66 -24.89
C VAL A 259 -8.08 3.40 -24.02
N VAL A 260 -6.94 3.15 -24.65
CA VAL A 260 -5.63 3.17 -23.99
C VAL A 260 -5.42 4.53 -23.33
N ALA A 261 -4.74 4.57 -22.19
CA ALA A 261 -4.48 5.82 -21.48
C ALA A 261 -3.88 6.90 -22.39
N SER A 262 -4.39 8.12 -22.26
CA SER A 262 -3.81 9.29 -22.92
C SER A 262 -2.35 9.46 -22.50
N GLU A 263 -1.51 9.98 -23.39
CA GLU A 263 -0.14 10.30 -23.04
C GLU A 263 -0.09 11.25 -21.85
N LEU A 264 0.73 10.89 -20.87
CA LEU A 264 1.02 11.70 -19.71
C LEU A 264 2.51 11.60 -19.39
N ARG A 265 3.23 12.69 -19.64
CA ARG A 265 4.63 12.84 -19.26
C ARG A 265 4.77 14.06 -18.37
N LEU A 266 5.16 13.88 -17.15
CA LEU A 266 5.33 15.01 -16.22
C LEU A 266 6.40 15.99 -16.66
N SER A 267 7.33 15.60 -17.54
CA SER A 267 8.26 16.52 -18.20
C SER A 267 7.58 17.56 -19.11
N ASN A 268 6.34 17.29 -19.58
CA ASN A 268 5.53 18.25 -20.33
C ASN A 268 4.77 19.16 -19.35
N PRO A 269 5.00 20.49 -19.34
CA PRO A 269 4.39 21.41 -18.37
C PRO A 269 2.86 21.45 -18.40
N GLU A 270 2.24 21.35 -19.57
CA GLU A 270 0.78 21.35 -19.71
C GLU A 270 0.17 20.09 -19.11
N GLN A 271 0.73 18.92 -19.45
CA GLN A 271 0.30 17.63 -18.91
C GLN A 271 0.54 17.56 -17.39
N ALA A 272 1.67 18.06 -16.91
CA ALA A 272 1.98 18.14 -15.48
C ALA A 272 0.98 19.04 -14.72
N ASN A 273 0.65 20.23 -15.26
CA ASN A 273 -0.36 21.11 -14.67
C ASN A 273 -1.76 20.47 -14.67
N ARG A 274 -2.13 19.79 -15.74
CA ARG A 274 -3.39 19.02 -15.80
C ARG A 274 -3.40 17.93 -14.73
N ALA A 275 -2.33 17.13 -14.63
CA ALA A 275 -2.21 16.08 -13.63
C ALA A 275 -2.33 16.64 -12.21
N TRP A 276 -1.61 17.74 -11.91
CA TRP A 276 -1.65 18.36 -10.59
C TRP A 276 -3.03 18.89 -10.22
N SER A 277 -3.68 19.63 -11.12
CA SER A 277 -4.97 20.28 -10.88
C SER A 277 -6.16 19.31 -10.84
N THR A 278 -5.99 18.08 -11.31
CA THR A 278 -7.05 17.06 -11.36
C THR A 278 -6.69 15.83 -10.53
N TRP A 279 -5.74 15.02 -11.00
CA TRP A 279 -5.43 13.72 -10.41
C TRP A 279 -4.79 13.83 -9.02
N TYR A 280 -3.71 14.63 -8.87
CA TYR A 280 -3.07 14.81 -7.57
C TYR A 280 -4.01 15.50 -6.58
N LYS A 281 -4.77 16.50 -7.04
CA LYS A 281 -5.79 17.14 -6.22
C LYS A 281 -6.81 16.13 -5.70
N GLU A 282 -7.25 15.18 -6.53
CA GLU A 282 -8.19 14.13 -6.10
C GLU A 282 -7.56 13.16 -5.11
N LEU A 283 -6.31 12.72 -5.34
CA LEU A 283 -5.58 11.88 -4.38
C LEU A 283 -5.52 12.55 -3.00
N PHE A 284 -5.03 13.78 -2.95
CA PHE A 284 -4.91 14.52 -1.69
C PHE A 284 -6.27 14.83 -1.05
N ASN A 285 -7.27 15.19 -1.84
CA ASN A 285 -8.64 15.39 -1.33
C ASN A 285 -9.20 14.09 -0.73
N THR A 286 -8.94 12.95 -1.35
CA THR A 286 -9.38 11.64 -0.82
C THR A 286 -8.76 11.39 0.55
N VAL A 287 -7.46 11.61 0.69
CA VAL A 287 -6.75 11.48 1.97
C VAL A 287 -7.28 12.50 2.99
N GLU A 288 -7.41 13.77 2.61
CA GLU A 288 -7.75 14.87 3.53
C GLU A 288 -9.21 14.89 3.96
N SER A 289 -10.12 14.39 3.11
CA SER A 289 -11.56 14.32 3.41
C SER A 289 -11.96 13.09 4.22
N ASN A 290 -11.07 12.11 4.36
CA ASN A 290 -11.31 10.85 5.04
C ASN A 290 -10.24 10.57 6.12
N PRO A 291 -10.02 11.54 7.06
CA PRO A 291 -8.92 11.45 8.04
C PRO A 291 -9.06 10.30 9.05
N ASP A 292 -10.28 9.85 9.21
CA ASP A 292 -10.67 8.75 10.09
C ASP A 292 -10.25 7.38 9.53
N VAL A 293 -10.21 7.23 8.20
CA VAL A 293 -10.07 5.93 7.57
C VAL A 293 -8.89 5.84 6.60
N VAL A 294 -8.58 6.88 5.80
CA VAL A 294 -7.45 6.83 4.86
C VAL A 294 -6.16 7.14 5.60
N LYS A 295 -5.37 6.09 5.89
CA LYS A 295 -4.22 6.11 6.79
C LYS A 295 -2.89 5.87 6.09
N ALA A 296 -2.89 5.47 4.82
CA ALA A 296 -1.70 5.32 4.00
C ALA A 296 -1.99 5.54 2.51
N PHE A 297 -1.00 6.00 1.77
CA PHE A 297 -0.98 5.91 0.31
C PHE A 297 0.41 5.56 -0.20
N SER A 298 0.49 4.88 -1.36
CA SER A 298 1.72 4.59 -2.10
C SER A 298 1.67 5.28 -3.46
N TYR A 299 2.70 6.06 -3.77
CA TYR A 299 2.87 6.67 -5.08
C TYR A 299 3.89 5.87 -5.91
N ILE A 300 3.52 5.51 -7.14
CA ILE A 300 4.42 4.82 -8.08
C ILE A 300 5.12 5.86 -8.93
N ASN A 301 6.41 6.08 -8.67
CA ASN A 301 7.26 7.10 -9.27
C ASN A 301 7.97 6.58 -10.53
N ALA A 302 7.22 5.99 -11.46
CA ALA A 302 7.77 5.22 -12.58
C ALA A 302 7.73 5.94 -13.93
N ASP A 303 8.72 5.62 -14.77
CA ASP A 303 8.66 5.73 -16.22
C ASP A 303 8.16 4.39 -16.77
N TRP A 304 6.84 4.22 -16.82
CA TRP A 304 6.21 2.95 -17.14
C TRP A 304 6.69 2.32 -18.47
N PRO A 305 6.81 3.07 -19.60
CA PRO A 305 7.27 2.50 -20.86
C PRO A 305 8.75 2.09 -20.87
N SER A 306 9.55 2.40 -19.85
CA SER A 306 10.92 1.89 -19.74
C SER A 306 10.95 0.38 -19.48
N GLU A 307 9.86 -0.19 -18.94
CA GLU A 307 9.77 -1.59 -18.58
C GLU A 307 9.01 -2.42 -19.61
N ALA A 308 9.47 -3.66 -19.88
CA ALA A 308 8.98 -4.50 -20.97
C ALA A 308 7.47 -4.79 -20.90
N MET A 309 6.93 -4.96 -19.71
CA MET A 309 5.50 -5.23 -19.48
C MET A 309 4.60 -4.09 -19.95
N TRP A 310 5.12 -2.87 -19.92
CA TRP A 310 4.34 -1.67 -20.21
C TRP A 310 4.65 -1.07 -21.58
N GLN A 311 5.32 -1.82 -22.46
CA GLN A 311 5.58 -1.42 -23.85
C GLN A 311 4.47 -1.89 -24.80
N GLY A 312 4.27 -1.14 -25.88
CA GLY A 312 3.31 -1.46 -26.93
C GLY A 312 2.10 -0.53 -26.98
N ASP A 313 1.57 -0.31 -28.18
CA ASP A 313 0.54 0.69 -28.45
C ASP A 313 -0.82 0.43 -27.76
N THR A 314 -1.07 -0.82 -27.38
CA THR A 314 -2.31 -1.24 -26.72
C THR A 314 -2.18 -1.38 -25.20
N VAL A 315 -0.98 -1.21 -24.65
CA VAL A 315 -0.73 -1.36 -23.21
C VAL A 315 -1.09 -0.08 -22.47
N ILE A 316 -1.85 -0.20 -21.40
CA ILE A 316 -2.47 0.93 -20.71
C ILE A 316 -1.48 1.97 -20.17
N PHE A 317 -0.31 1.54 -19.70
CA PHE A 317 0.72 2.43 -19.14
C PHE A 317 1.82 2.85 -20.15
N SER A 318 1.75 2.41 -21.41
CA SER A 318 2.83 2.58 -22.40
C SER A 318 3.18 4.03 -22.74
N LYS A 319 2.40 5.00 -22.30
CA LYS A 319 2.60 6.43 -22.59
C LYS A 319 2.70 7.30 -21.33
N ILE A 320 2.99 6.66 -20.17
CA ILE A 320 2.97 7.36 -18.89
C ILE A 320 4.37 7.42 -18.29
N ASP A 321 4.91 8.64 -18.13
CA ASP A 321 6.07 8.93 -17.29
C ASP A 321 5.62 9.81 -16.12
N ALA A 322 5.49 9.19 -14.96
CA ALA A 322 4.93 9.79 -13.76
C ALA A 322 6.00 10.15 -12.71
N ARG A 323 7.27 10.20 -13.10
CA ARG A 323 8.36 10.55 -12.19
C ARG A 323 8.26 12.02 -11.76
N LEU A 324 8.17 12.25 -10.47
CA LEU A 324 7.98 13.59 -9.90
C LEU A 324 9.16 14.52 -10.11
N GLN A 325 10.38 13.96 -10.08
CA GLN A 325 11.64 14.69 -10.18
C GLN A 325 11.92 15.29 -11.55
N ILE A 326 11.25 14.82 -12.60
CA ILE A 326 11.50 15.31 -13.98
C ILE A 326 10.82 16.66 -14.28
N ASN A 327 10.00 17.17 -13.37
CA ASN A 327 9.35 18.46 -13.50
C ASN A 327 9.60 19.32 -12.25
N PRO A 328 10.29 20.46 -12.37
CA PRO A 328 10.63 21.31 -11.23
C PRO A 328 9.40 21.83 -10.45
N ASP A 329 8.33 22.19 -11.14
CA ASP A 329 7.10 22.71 -10.49
C ASP A 329 6.38 21.60 -9.70
N ILE A 330 6.31 20.40 -10.26
CA ILE A 330 5.74 19.23 -9.56
C ILE A 330 6.63 18.88 -8.35
N THR A 331 7.95 18.87 -8.52
CA THR A 331 8.91 18.64 -7.42
C THR A 331 8.66 19.60 -6.25
N VAL A 332 8.52 20.89 -6.51
CA VAL A 332 8.27 21.90 -5.47
C VAL A 332 6.93 21.64 -4.79
N LYS A 333 5.86 21.51 -5.57
CA LYS A 333 4.50 21.29 -5.06
C LYS A 333 4.40 20.01 -4.22
N TRP A 334 5.07 18.93 -4.65
CA TRP A 334 5.11 17.67 -3.92
C TRP A 334 5.84 17.83 -2.59
N LYS A 335 7.03 18.44 -2.59
CA LYS A 335 7.80 18.71 -1.37
C LYS A 335 7.03 19.56 -0.37
N GLU A 336 6.29 20.57 -0.85
CA GLU A 336 5.42 21.39 0.01
C GLU A 336 4.29 20.57 0.62
N LYS A 337 3.68 19.69 -0.18
CA LYS A 337 2.60 18.81 0.29
C LYS A 337 3.10 17.82 1.36
N MET A 338 4.27 17.23 1.16
CA MET A 338 4.86 16.27 2.11
C MET A 338 5.32 16.91 3.42
N LYS A 339 5.49 18.24 3.48
CA LYS A 339 5.79 18.96 4.73
C LYS A 339 4.57 19.18 5.63
N MET A 340 3.36 18.95 5.12
CA MET A 340 2.16 19.09 5.96
C MET A 340 2.16 18.01 7.03
N GLU A 341 1.87 18.39 8.28
CA GLU A 341 1.88 17.52 9.47
C GLU A 341 1.09 16.22 9.31
N ARG A 342 0.10 16.23 8.42
CA ARG A 342 -0.72 15.07 8.10
C ARG A 342 0.08 13.93 7.45
N TYR A 343 1.04 14.24 6.60
CA TYR A 343 1.79 13.23 5.85
C TYR A 343 3.03 12.81 6.60
N ILE A 344 3.07 11.55 7.00
CA ILE A 344 4.27 10.95 7.58
C ILE A 344 5.18 10.56 6.41
N HIS A 345 6.11 11.46 6.09
CA HIS A 345 7.08 11.33 5.00
C HIS A 345 8.50 11.22 5.58
N GLU A 346 8.64 10.33 6.55
CA GLU A 346 9.90 9.96 7.19
C GLU A 346 9.73 8.60 7.86
N PRO A 347 10.80 7.84 8.07
CA PRO A 347 10.74 6.60 8.79
C PRO A 347 10.19 6.80 10.21
N ILE A 348 9.30 5.91 10.63
CA ILE A 348 8.80 5.92 12.00
C ILE A 348 9.84 5.23 12.88
N ALA A 349 10.21 5.89 13.99
CA ALA A 349 11.05 5.25 14.98
C ALA A 349 10.36 4.01 15.54
N HIS A 350 10.92 2.83 15.25
CA HIS A 350 10.46 1.59 15.85
C HIS A 350 11.10 1.49 17.23
N ILE A 351 10.29 1.39 18.28
CA ILE A 351 10.76 1.11 19.62
C ILE A 351 11.19 -0.36 19.64
N GLU A 352 12.48 -0.60 19.85
CA GLU A 352 13.05 -1.94 20.02
C GLU A 352 12.48 -2.66 21.24
#